data_756f190692fbdec4a363af85eb7162f0
#
_entry.id   756f190692fbdec4a363af85eb7162f0
#
_cell.length_a   1.000
_cell.length_b   1.000
_cell.length_c   1.000
_cell.angle_alpha   90.00
_cell.angle_beta   90.00
_cell.angle_gamma   90.00
#
_symmetry.space_group_name_H-M   'P 1'
#
loop_
_entity.id
_entity.type
_entity.pdbx_description
1 polymer ?
#
loop_
_entity_poly.entity_id
_entity_poly.type
_entity_poly.pdbx_seq_one_letter_code
_entity_poly.pdbx_strand_id
1 'polypeptide(L)'
;KSDSPPPRRGLIETTMKKTLVTALLALTAALTAGAQSRTEVYTFPSEVLGAEKSCTVYLPDGYDRSQESYPVLYLLHGASGCHTDWTQKGDLRRIADEAIAAGMARPMIVVMPDASGEGPKRTGKHMGYFDVPGWDYERFFFEEFMPAVEKRYRIASDKAHRAVAGLSMGGGGTAVYALHHPELFGSAC
;
A
#
# COMPACT_ATOMS: atom_id res chain seq x y z
N LYS A 1 -14.95 52.04 59.21
CA LYS A 1 -15.50 50.79 58.62
C LYS A 1 -14.82 50.63 57.27
N SER A 2 -14.01 49.60 57.17
CA SER A 2 -13.30 49.23 55.94
C SER A 2 -14.20 48.20 55.20
N ASP A 3 -14.70 48.59 54.06
CA ASP A 3 -15.41 47.65 53.16
C ASP A 3 -14.37 47.07 52.17
N SER A 4 -14.02 45.82 52.41
CA SER A 4 -13.25 45.02 51.41
C SER A 4 -14.22 44.35 50.43
N PRO A 5 -13.95 44.37 49.13
CA PRO A 5 -14.80 43.70 48.15
C PRO A 5 -14.72 42.16 48.27
N PRO A 6 -15.80 41.43 47.95
CA PRO A 6 -15.78 39.95 48.00
C PRO A 6 -14.89 39.31 46.92
N PRO A 7 -14.36 38.11 47.18
CA PRO A 7 -13.44 37.45 46.25
C PRO A 7 -14.14 37.02 44.94
N ARG A 8 -13.49 37.30 43.81
CA ARG A 8 -13.96 36.97 42.44
C ARG A 8 -13.86 35.47 42.16
N ARG A 9 -14.64 34.64 42.80
CA ARG A 9 -14.63 33.16 42.59
C ARG A 9 -15.14 32.73 41.18
N GLY A 10 -16.09 33.46 40.61
CA GLY A 10 -16.72 33.07 39.34
C GLY A 10 -15.83 33.21 38.10
N LEU A 11 -14.83 34.11 38.12
CA LEU A 11 -13.95 34.38 36.95
C LEU A 11 -12.90 33.26 36.78
N ILE A 12 -12.42 32.71 37.89
CA ILE A 12 -11.39 31.65 37.89
C ILE A 12 -11.97 30.33 37.38
N GLU A 13 -13.20 29.97 37.83
CA GLU A 13 -13.85 28.73 37.35
C GLU A 13 -14.21 28.75 35.89
N THR A 14 -14.65 29.91 35.34
CA THR A 14 -14.98 30.03 33.94
C THR A 14 -13.74 29.95 33.03
N THR A 15 -12.61 30.50 33.51
CA THR A 15 -11.34 30.45 32.77
C THR A 15 -10.75 29.03 32.77
N MET A 16 -10.77 28.34 33.93
CA MET A 16 -10.34 26.94 34.00
C MET A 16 -11.16 26.00 33.14
N LYS A 17 -12.50 26.14 33.10
CA LYS A 17 -13.36 25.33 32.24
C LYS A 17 -13.07 25.56 30.75
N LYS A 18 -12.87 26.79 30.32
CA LYS A 18 -12.50 27.12 28.94
C LYS A 18 -11.12 26.54 28.58
N THR A 19 -10.14 26.63 29.45
CA THR A 19 -8.80 26.09 29.21
C THR A 19 -8.82 24.55 29.12
N LEU A 20 -9.61 23.87 29.97
CA LEU A 20 -9.75 22.40 29.94
C LEU A 20 -10.45 21.93 28.66
N VAL A 21 -11.49 22.62 28.21
CA VAL A 21 -12.21 22.30 26.95
C VAL A 21 -11.31 22.52 25.74
N THR A 22 -10.54 23.61 25.73
CA THR A 22 -9.60 23.88 24.63
C THR A 22 -8.44 22.87 24.61
N ALA A 23 -7.94 22.47 25.77
CA ALA A 23 -6.89 21.44 25.86
C ALA A 23 -7.41 20.05 25.45
N LEU A 24 -8.67 19.72 25.79
CA LEU A 24 -9.29 18.45 25.37
C LEU A 24 -9.56 18.42 23.87
N LEU A 25 -10.04 19.53 23.27
CA LEU A 25 -10.21 19.67 21.83
C LEU A 25 -8.87 19.63 21.07
N ALA A 26 -7.82 20.24 21.62
CA ALA A 26 -6.49 20.17 21.02
C ALA A 26 -5.88 18.76 21.13
N LEU A 27 -6.14 18.03 22.20
CA LEU A 27 -5.70 16.64 22.39
C LEU A 27 -6.43 15.68 21.45
N THR A 28 -7.74 15.89 21.21
CA THR A 28 -8.49 15.08 20.22
C THR A 28 -8.06 15.39 18.77
N ALA A 29 -7.73 16.63 18.44
CA ALA A 29 -7.18 17.01 17.14
C ALA A 29 -5.76 16.43 16.91
N ALA A 30 -4.93 16.36 17.95
CA ALA A 30 -3.61 15.73 17.86
C ALA A 30 -3.68 14.19 17.72
N LEU A 31 -4.73 13.55 18.25
CA LEU A 31 -4.97 12.12 18.09
C LEU A 31 -5.52 11.76 16.69
N THR A 32 -6.03 12.73 15.94
CA THR A 32 -6.50 12.53 14.55
C THR A 32 -5.45 12.85 13.49
N ALA A 33 -4.29 13.39 13.86
CA ALA A 33 -3.11 13.46 12.98
C ALA A 33 -2.50 12.05 12.82
N GLY A 34 -3.33 11.08 12.47
CA GLY A 34 -2.94 9.71 12.21
C GLY A 34 -2.12 9.61 10.93
N ALA A 35 -1.20 8.69 10.88
CA ALA A 35 -0.44 8.36 9.69
C ALA A 35 -1.42 8.09 8.54
N GLN A 36 -1.49 9.01 7.58
CA GLN A 36 -2.30 8.85 6.36
C GLN A 36 -1.77 7.66 5.55
N SER A 37 -2.62 7.12 4.68
CA SER A 37 -2.16 6.19 3.66
C SER A 37 -0.98 6.78 2.88
N ARG A 38 -0.09 5.95 2.41
CA ARG A 38 1.05 6.39 1.61
C ARG A 38 1.43 5.38 0.54
N THR A 39 2.21 5.85 -0.40
CA THR A 39 2.90 4.99 -1.35
C THR A 39 4.41 5.14 -1.14
N GLU A 40 5.12 4.04 -1.28
CA GLU A 40 6.59 4.03 -1.24
C GLU A 40 7.14 3.14 -2.35
N VAL A 41 8.37 3.40 -2.75
CA VAL A 41 9.09 2.57 -3.73
C VAL A 41 10.03 1.63 -2.97
N TYR A 42 9.97 0.35 -3.31
CA TYR A 42 10.90 -0.65 -2.83
C TYR A 42 11.70 -1.20 -4.00
N THR A 43 13.02 -1.08 -3.91
CA THR A 43 13.98 -1.57 -4.92
C THR A 43 14.87 -2.63 -4.28
N PHE A 44 15.12 -3.69 -5.02
CA PHE A 44 15.97 -4.80 -4.57
C PHE A 44 16.62 -5.49 -5.77
N PRO A 45 17.78 -6.14 -5.56
CA PRO A 45 18.44 -6.91 -6.61
C PRO A 45 17.70 -8.21 -6.90
N SER A 46 17.61 -8.59 -8.16
CA SER A 46 17.13 -9.89 -8.62
C SER A 46 18.28 -10.69 -9.22
N GLU A 47 18.52 -11.87 -8.69
CA GLU A 47 19.49 -12.82 -9.25
C GLU A 47 18.92 -13.48 -10.51
N VAL A 48 17.64 -13.82 -10.50
CA VAL A 48 16.92 -14.45 -11.62
C VAL A 48 16.97 -13.56 -12.87
N LEU A 49 16.70 -12.26 -12.71
CA LEU A 49 16.69 -11.32 -13.83
C LEU A 49 18.05 -10.67 -14.08
N GLY A 50 18.98 -10.77 -13.12
CA GLY A 50 20.29 -10.11 -13.19
C GLY A 50 20.19 -8.60 -13.25
N ALA A 51 19.23 -8.00 -12.56
CA ALA A 51 18.95 -6.58 -12.58
C ALA A 51 18.35 -6.12 -11.23
N GLU A 52 18.42 -4.82 -10.93
CA GLU A 52 17.59 -4.24 -9.87
C GLU A 52 16.15 -4.12 -10.35
N LYS A 53 15.22 -4.49 -9.49
CA LYS A 53 13.79 -4.38 -9.75
C LYS A 53 13.13 -3.53 -8.69
N SER A 54 12.18 -2.71 -9.13
CA SER A 54 11.40 -1.84 -8.26
C SER A 54 9.94 -2.24 -8.24
N CYS A 55 9.26 -1.93 -7.15
CA CYS A 55 7.82 -1.92 -7.07
C CYS A 55 7.34 -0.67 -6.33
N THR A 56 6.13 -0.23 -6.59
CA THR A 56 5.44 0.75 -5.74
C THR A 56 4.50 0.00 -4.81
N VAL A 57 4.50 0.38 -3.55
CA VAL A 57 3.66 -0.22 -2.52
C VAL A 57 2.76 0.84 -1.92
N TYR A 58 1.45 0.61 -1.96
CA TYR A 58 0.47 1.39 -1.22
C TYR A 58 0.26 0.74 0.15
N LEU A 59 0.34 1.55 1.19
CA LEU A 59 0.07 1.18 2.57
C LEU A 59 -1.15 1.96 3.06
N PRO A 60 -2.18 1.26 3.60
CA PRO A 60 -3.44 1.90 3.99
C PRO A 60 -3.27 2.80 5.21
N ASP A 61 -4.25 3.69 5.42
CA ASP A 61 -4.33 4.43 6.68
C ASP A 61 -4.31 3.49 7.88
N GLY A 62 -3.58 3.89 8.91
CA GLY A 62 -3.41 3.09 10.13
C GLY A 62 -2.31 2.04 10.06
N TYR A 63 -1.69 1.79 8.90
CA TYR A 63 -0.63 0.79 8.77
C TYR A 63 0.48 0.97 9.82
N ASP A 64 1.00 2.17 10.02
CA ASP A 64 2.12 2.40 10.97
C ASP A 64 1.71 2.33 12.45
N ARG A 65 0.40 2.39 12.74
CA ARG A 65 -0.16 2.31 14.09
C ARG A 65 -0.62 0.91 14.48
N SER A 66 -0.78 0.02 13.51
CA SER A 66 -1.22 -1.35 13.71
C SER A 66 -0.03 -2.31 13.71
N GLN A 67 -0.17 -3.43 14.41
CA GLN A 67 0.72 -4.59 14.29
C GLN A 67 0.06 -5.73 13.50
N GLU A 68 -1.14 -5.50 12.98
CA GLU A 68 -1.88 -6.49 12.21
C GLU A 68 -1.25 -6.73 10.84
N SER A 69 -1.46 -7.93 10.30
CA SER A 69 -1.16 -8.26 8.93
C SER A 69 -2.35 -7.93 8.04
N TYR A 70 -2.08 -7.46 6.83
CA TYR A 70 -3.06 -6.98 5.86
C TYR A 70 -3.16 -7.93 4.68
N PRO A 71 -4.34 -8.09 4.07
CA PRO A 71 -4.46 -8.69 2.75
C PRO A 71 -3.60 -7.94 1.73
N VAL A 72 -3.17 -8.63 0.68
CA VAL A 72 -2.37 -8.05 -0.39
C VAL A 72 -3.05 -8.22 -1.75
N LEU A 73 -3.01 -7.15 -2.53
CA LEU A 73 -3.32 -7.15 -3.96
C LEU A 73 -2.03 -6.90 -4.74
N TYR A 74 -1.61 -7.87 -5.54
CA TYR A 74 -0.59 -7.69 -6.57
C TYR A 74 -1.26 -7.13 -7.82
N LEU A 75 -0.94 -5.86 -8.17
CA LEU A 75 -1.62 -5.12 -9.23
C LEU A 75 -0.67 -4.86 -10.40
N LEU A 76 -0.87 -5.61 -11.48
CA LEU A 76 0.02 -5.70 -12.63
C LEU A 76 -0.30 -4.61 -13.68
N HIS A 77 0.73 -3.88 -14.13
CA HIS A 77 0.56 -2.82 -15.14
C HIS A 77 0.41 -3.37 -16.56
N GLY A 78 -0.09 -2.55 -17.48
CA GLY A 78 -0.21 -2.88 -18.88
C GLY A 78 1.10 -2.77 -19.66
N ALA A 79 1.09 -3.14 -20.92
CA ALA A 79 2.23 -2.99 -21.82
C ALA A 79 2.71 -1.53 -21.88
N SER A 80 4.02 -1.32 -22.02
CA SER A 80 4.68 -0.01 -21.99
C SER A 80 4.56 0.74 -20.65
N GLY A 81 4.01 0.10 -19.63
CA GLY A 81 3.89 0.67 -18.29
C GLY A 81 5.08 0.33 -17.39
N CYS A 82 4.99 0.77 -16.14
CA CYS A 82 5.94 0.48 -15.08
C CYS A 82 5.25 0.49 -13.70
N HIS A 83 5.99 0.23 -12.65
CA HIS A 83 5.45 0.14 -11.27
C HIS A 83 4.74 1.40 -10.78
N THR A 84 4.97 2.58 -11.38
CA THR A 84 4.33 3.83 -10.95
C THR A 84 3.02 4.16 -11.66
N ASP A 85 2.64 3.43 -12.71
CA ASP A 85 1.51 3.77 -13.57
C ASP A 85 0.19 3.84 -12.81
N TRP A 86 -0.06 2.89 -11.93
CA TRP A 86 -1.29 2.87 -11.13
C TRP A 86 -1.43 4.06 -10.19
N THR A 87 -0.32 4.60 -9.69
CA THR A 87 -0.32 5.79 -8.85
C THR A 87 -0.36 7.08 -9.64
N GLN A 88 0.38 7.16 -10.77
CA GLN A 88 0.50 8.39 -11.55
C GLN A 88 -0.63 8.59 -12.55
N LYS A 89 -1.11 7.51 -13.17
CA LYS A 89 -2.17 7.54 -14.19
C LYS A 89 -3.52 7.09 -13.63
N GLY A 90 -3.52 6.16 -12.67
CA GLY A 90 -4.72 5.55 -12.10
C GLY A 90 -5.18 6.15 -10.78
N ASP A 91 -4.42 7.11 -10.22
CA ASP A 91 -4.73 7.74 -8.92
C ASP A 91 -5.08 6.75 -7.81
N LEU A 92 -4.37 5.60 -7.81
CA LEU A 92 -4.66 4.46 -6.97
C LEU A 92 -4.84 4.81 -5.50
N ARG A 93 -3.95 5.68 -4.96
CA ARG A 93 -3.99 6.02 -3.54
C ARG A 93 -5.34 6.62 -3.15
N ARG A 94 -5.81 7.63 -3.87
CA ARG A 94 -7.10 8.28 -3.59
C ARG A 94 -8.26 7.30 -3.74
N ILE A 95 -8.26 6.50 -4.83
CA ILE A 95 -9.33 5.52 -5.08
C ILE A 95 -9.37 4.45 -3.99
N ALA A 96 -8.22 3.94 -3.56
CA ALA A 96 -8.13 2.96 -2.48
C ALA A 96 -8.61 3.55 -1.15
N ASP A 97 -8.18 4.77 -0.81
CA ASP A 97 -8.60 5.47 0.41
C ASP A 97 -10.11 5.69 0.44
N GLU A 98 -10.69 6.14 -0.68
CA GLU A 98 -12.14 6.36 -0.81
C GLU A 98 -12.92 5.04 -0.69
N ALA A 99 -12.48 3.98 -1.36
CA ALA A 99 -13.13 2.68 -1.30
C ALA A 99 -13.09 2.07 0.10
N ILE A 100 -11.97 2.19 0.79
CA ILE A 100 -11.81 1.72 2.18
C ILE A 100 -12.68 2.55 3.12
N ALA A 101 -12.66 3.88 3.00
CA ALA A 101 -13.47 4.78 3.83
C ALA A 101 -14.98 4.55 3.64
N ALA A 102 -15.41 4.22 2.43
CA ALA A 102 -16.80 3.89 2.11
C ALA A 102 -17.22 2.45 2.52
N GLY A 103 -16.30 1.64 3.07
CA GLY A 103 -16.57 0.24 3.41
C GLY A 103 -16.74 -0.68 2.21
N MET A 104 -16.40 -0.23 1.00
CA MET A 104 -16.44 -1.02 -0.23
C MET A 104 -15.23 -1.96 -0.36
N ALA A 105 -14.12 -1.63 0.30
CA ALA A 105 -12.91 -2.45 0.37
C ALA A 105 -12.43 -2.56 1.81
N ARG A 106 -11.75 -3.66 2.14
CA ARG A 106 -11.01 -3.77 3.40
C ARG A 106 -9.68 -3.05 3.29
N PRO A 107 -9.13 -2.52 4.39
CA PRO A 107 -7.74 -2.08 4.40
C PRO A 107 -6.82 -3.19 3.87
N MET A 108 -6.02 -2.89 2.85
CA MET A 108 -5.13 -3.83 2.20
C MET A 108 -3.85 -3.15 1.75
N ILE A 109 -2.80 -3.92 1.57
CA ILE A 109 -1.57 -3.49 0.89
C ILE A 109 -1.77 -3.72 -0.61
N VAL A 110 -1.39 -2.74 -1.45
CA VAL A 110 -1.36 -2.94 -2.90
C VAL A 110 0.08 -2.86 -3.37
N VAL A 111 0.53 -3.90 -4.05
CA VAL A 111 1.90 -4.04 -4.55
C VAL A 111 1.88 -4.01 -6.06
N MET A 112 2.58 -3.06 -6.64
CA MET A 112 2.64 -2.80 -8.08
C MET A 112 4.05 -3.09 -8.59
N PRO A 113 4.32 -4.30 -9.10
CA PRO A 113 5.63 -4.69 -9.61
C PRO A 113 5.95 -4.03 -10.94
N ASP A 114 7.21 -4.04 -11.32
CA ASP A 114 7.71 -3.56 -12.62
C ASP A 114 8.08 -4.75 -13.53
N ALA A 115 7.36 -4.90 -14.61
CA ALA A 115 7.66 -5.86 -15.68
C ALA A 115 8.17 -5.17 -16.97
N SER A 116 8.71 -3.95 -16.87
CA SER A 116 9.14 -3.14 -18.02
C SER A 116 10.43 -3.65 -18.70
N GLY A 117 11.13 -4.61 -18.10
CA GLY A 117 12.38 -5.14 -18.65
C GLY A 117 13.56 -4.18 -18.50
N GLU A 118 13.61 -3.41 -17.44
CA GLU A 118 14.76 -2.55 -17.12
C GLU A 118 15.99 -3.36 -16.71
N GLY A 119 17.15 -2.74 -16.87
CA GLY A 119 18.44 -3.34 -16.53
C GLY A 119 19.13 -4.00 -17.72
N PRO A 120 20.17 -4.84 -17.48
CA PRO A 120 21.03 -5.41 -18.51
C PRO A 120 20.31 -6.26 -19.56
N LYS A 121 19.18 -6.85 -19.17
CA LYS A 121 18.36 -7.69 -20.05
C LYS A 121 17.26 -6.91 -20.79
N ARG A 122 17.25 -5.59 -20.72
CA ARG A 122 16.31 -4.76 -21.44
C ARG A 122 16.53 -4.91 -22.95
N THR A 123 15.54 -5.45 -23.63
CA THR A 123 15.61 -5.69 -25.08
C THR A 123 14.94 -4.56 -25.90
N GLY A 124 14.42 -3.52 -25.24
CA GLY A 124 13.58 -2.48 -25.85
C GLY A 124 12.18 -2.95 -26.20
N LYS A 125 11.82 -4.18 -25.86
CA LYS A 125 10.48 -4.78 -26.04
C LYS A 125 9.77 -4.88 -24.70
N HIS A 126 8.44 -4.96 -24.75
CA HIS A 126 7.64 -5.30 -23.59
C HIS A 126 7.96 -6.73 -23.15
N MET A 127 8.55 -6.89 -21.98
CA MET A 127 8.99 -8.20 -21.54
C MET A 127 7.84 -9.02 -20.95
N GLY A 128 6.90 -8.37 -20.28
CA GLY A 128 5.72 -9.03 -19.71
C GLY A 128 6.00 -9.81 -18.42
N TYR A 129 4.96 -10.53 -17.99
CA TYR A 129 4.91 -11.26 -16.73
C TYR A 129 5.19 -12.76 -16.87
N PHE A 130 5.67 -13.18 -18.01
CA PHE A 130 5.87 -14.59 -18.37
C PHE A 130 7.35 -14.93 -18.46
N ASP A 131 7.66 -16.22 -18.31
CA ASP A 131 8.98 -16.72 -18.62
C ASP A 131 9.14 -16.85 -20.14
N VAL A 132 10.12 -16.15 -20.66
CA VAL A 132 10.54 -16.22 -22.05
C VAL A 132 12.07 -16.28 -22.10
N PRO A 133 12.69 -16.80 -23.18
CA PRO A 133 14.14 -16.89 -23.26
C PRO A 133 14.85 -15.58 -22.92
N GLY A 134 15.62 -15.57 -21.85
CA GLY A 134 16.34 -14.42 -21.32
C GLY A 134 15.54 -13.49 -20.42
N TRP A 135 14.31 -13.83 -20.09
CA TRP A 135 13.44 -13.07 -19.18
C TRP A 135 12.53 -14.01 -18.40
N ASP A 136 13.03 -14.53 -17.26
CA ASP A 136 12.33 -15.51 -16.42
C ASP A 136 11.52 -14.77 -15.36
N TYR A 137 10.49 -13.99 -15.80
CA TYR A 137 9.80 -13.07 -14.92
C TYR A 137 8.82 -13.76 -13.97
N GLU A 138 8.14 -14.81 -14.41
CA GLU A 138 7.26 -15.59 -13.54
C GLU A 138 8.07 -16.23 -12.41
N ARG A 139 9.21 -16.83 -12.75
CA ARG A 139 10.14 -17.38 -11.76
C ARG A 139 10.63 -16.30 -10.79
N PHE A 140 11.05 -15.13 -11.28
CA PHE A 140 11.40 -13.99 -10.45
C PHE A 140 10.27 -13.59 -9.51
N PHE A 141 9.04 -13.52 -10.02
CA PHE A 141 7.88 -13.08 -9.25
C PHE A 141 7.62 -13.98 -8.04
N PHE A 142 7.68 -15.30 -8.23
CA PHE A 142 7.35 -16.26 -7.18
C PHE A 142 8.53 -16.64 -6.29
N GLU A 143 9.74 -16.71 -6.83
CA GLU A 143 10.92 -17.14 -6.06
C GLU A 143 11.62 -15.98 -5.32
N GLU A 144 11.55 -14.75 -5.85
CA GLU A 144 12.27 -13.61 -5.28
C GLU A 144 11.35 -12.48 -4.84
N PHE A 145 10.49 -11.97 -5.75
CA PHE A 145 9.72 -10.77 -5.53
C PHE A 145 8.69 -10.92 -4.41
N MET A 146 7.78 -11.88 -4.57
CA MET A 146 6.70 -12.10 -3.60
C MET A 146 7.24 -12.41 -2.19
N PRO A 147 8.22 -13.30 -2.00
CA PRO A 147 8.83 -13.55 -0.69
C PRO A 147 9.51 -12.30 -0.10
N ALA A 148 10.23 -11.50 -0.91
CA ALA A 148 10.89 -10.29 -0.44
C ALA A 148 9.88 -9.23 0.05
N VAL A 149 8.79 -9.04 -0.69
CA VAL A 149 7.71 -8.11 -0.33
C VAL A 149 6.99 -8.59 0.95
N GLU A 150 6.63 -9.87 1.03
CA GLU A 150 5.94 -10.43 2.19
C GLU A 150 6.79 -10.46 3.46
N LYS A 151 8.10 -10.56 3.32
CA LYS A 151 9.04 -10.41 4.44
C LYS A 151 9.16 -8.97 4.93
N ARG A 152 9.05 -7.99 4.01
CA ARG A 152 9.26 -6.57 4.30
C ARG A 152 8.02 -5.92 4.91
N TYR A 153 6.85 -6.31 4.45
CA TYR A 153 5.57 -5.71 4.84
C TYR A 153 4.73 -6.69 5.64
N ARG A 154 3.87 -6.19 6.52
CA ARG A 154 2.94 -7.01 7.30
C ARG A 154 1.79 -7.52 6.43
N ILE A 155 2.08 -8.51 5.63
CA ILE A 155 1.15 -9.18 4.73
C ILE A 155 0.65 -10.47 5.36
N ALA A 156 -0.65 -10.73 5.29
CA ALA A 156 -1.24 -12.03 5.58
C ALA A 156 -0.97 -12.93 4.37
N SER A 157 0.04 -13.80 4.50
CA SER A 157 0.62 -14.57 3.38
C SER A 157 -0.06 -15.92 3.13
N ASP A 158 -1.37 -16.00 3.31
CA ASP A 158 -2.17 -17.17 2.95
C ASP A 158 -3.03 -16.89 1.71
N LYS A 159 -3.53 -17.96 1.09
CA LYS A 159 -4.35 -17.90 -0.13
C LYS A 159 -5.55 -16.96 -0.01
N ALA A 160 -6.27 -16.98 1.12
CA ALA A 160 -7.49 -16.22 1.30
C ALA A 160 -7.24 -14.70 1.36
N HIS A 161 -5.99 -14.29 1.64
CA HIS A 161 -5.58 -12.90 1.77
C HIS A 161 -4.69 -12.41 0.63
N ARG A 162 -4.44 -13.24 -0.40
CA ARG A 162 -3.74 -12.82 -1.62
C ARG A 162 -4.70 -12.69 -2.80
N ALA A 163 -4.57 -11.58 -3.51
CA ALA A 163 -5.24 -11.34 -4.77
C ALA A 163 -4.22 -10.89 -5.82
N VAL A 164 -4.50 -11.19 -7.08
CA VAL A 164 -3.76 -10.69 -8.24
C VAL A 164 -4.74 -10.10 -9.25
N ALA A 165 -4.42 -8.94 -9.78
CA ALA A 165 -5.22 -8.27 -10.80
C ALA A 165 -4.32 -7.51 -11.77
N GLY A 166 -4.81 -7.21 -12.96
CA GLY A 166 -4.00 -6.46 -13.90
C GLY A 166 -4.75 -5.95 -15.12
N LEU A 167 -4.14 -4.98 -15.79
CA LEU A 167 -4.66 -4.37 -17.01
C LEU A 167 -3.92 -4.92 -18.23
N SER A 168 -4.64 -5.35 -19.29
CA SER A 168 -4.06 -5.72 -20.58
C SER A 168 -2.97 -6.81 -20.43
N MET A 169 -1.71 -6.51 -20.68
CA MET A 169 -0.57 -7.40 -20.43
C MET A 169 -0.60 -7.94 -18.98
N GLY A 170 -0.89 -7.08 -17.99
CA GLY A 170 -1.05 -7.47 -16.59
C GLY A 170 -2.26 -8.39 -16.36
N GLY A 171 -3.35 -8.23 -17.12
CA GLY A 171 -4.48 -9.15 -17.11
C GLY A 171 -4.08 -10.54 -17.63
N GLY A 172 -3.25 -10.60 -18.68
CA GLY A 172 -2.63 -11.84 -19.12
C GLY A 172 -1.76 -12.50 -18.05
N GLY A 173 -0.90 -11.70 -17.39
CA GLY A 173 -0.11 -12.15 -16.25
C GLY A 173 -0.96 -12.69 -15.11
N THR A 174 -2.04 -11.98 -14.78
CA THR A 174 -3.02 -12.41 -13.76
C THR A 174 -3.60 -13.79 -14.07
N ALA A 175 -4.04 -13.98 -15.33
CA ALA A 175 -4.62 -15.27 -15.75
C ALA A 175 -3.58 -16.41 -15.65
N VAL A 176 -2.35 -16.19 -16.12
CA VAL A 176 -1.28 -17.19 -16.04
C VAL A 176 -0.94 -17.53 -14.59
N TYR A 177 -0.74 -16.53 -13.74
CA TYR A 177 -0.40 -16.74 -12.33
C TYR A 177 -1.50 -17.49 -11.57
N ALA A 178 -2.77 -17.14 -11.82
CA ALA A 178 -3.89 -17.84 -11.20
C ALA A 178 -4.04 -19.30 -11.68
N LEU A 179 -3.64 -19.60 -12.91
CA LEU A 179 -3.70 -20.96 -13.47
C LEU A 179 -2.50 -21.81 -13.08
N HIS A 180 -1.30 -21.24 -13.05
CA HIS A 180 -0.08 -21.97 -12.69
C HIS A 180 0.08 -22.15 -11.18
N HIS A 181 -0.44 -21.22 -10.39
CA HIS A 181 -0.32 -21.20 -8.92
C HIS A 181 -1.70 -21.04 -8.25
N PRO A 182 -2.66 -21.94 -8.52
CA PRO A 182 -4.03 -21.83 -8.00
C PRO A 182 -4.08 -21.91 -6.46
N GLU A 183 -3.04 -22.44 -5.83
CA GLU A 183 -2.91 -22.54 -4.37
C GLU A 183 -2.53 -21.20 -3.71
N LEU A 184 -1.99 -20.22 -4.45
CA LEU A 184 -1.45 -18.99 -3.89
C LEU A 184 -2.48 -17.85 -3.79
N PHE A 185 -3.42 -17.77 -4.72
CA PHE A 185 -4.36 -16.64 -4.82
C PHE A 185 -5.80 -17.06 -4.52
N GLY A 186 -6.46 -16.31 -3.64
CA GLY A 186 -7.88 -16.44 -3.34
C GLY A 186 -8.77 -15.69 -4.34
N SER A 187 -8.22 -14.71 -5.05
CA SER A 187 -8.92 -13.91 -6.06
C SER A 187 -8.00 -13.50 -7.20
N ALA A 188 -8.53 -13.50 -8.43
CA ALA A 188 -7.85 -13.03 -9.63
C ALA A 188 -8.84 -12.23 -10.51
N CYS A 189 -8.43 -11.05 -11.06
CA CYS A 189 -9.29 -10.17 -11.85
C CYS A 189 -8.53 -9.49 -13.00
#